data_2bcae13f44f777a5ceac3151c9996709
#
_entry.id   2bcae13f44f777a5ceac3151c9996709
#
_cell.length_a   1.000
_cell.length_b   1.000
_cell.length_c   1.000
_cell.angle_alpha   90.00
_cell.angle_beta   90.00
_cell.angle_gamma   90.00
#
_symmetry.space_group_name_H-M   'P 1'
#
loop_
_entity.id
_entity.type
_entity.pdbx_description
1 polymer ?
#
loop_
_entity_poly.entity_id
_entity_poly.type
_entity_poly.pdbx_seq_one_letter_code
_entity_poly.pdbx_strand_id
1 'polypeptide(L)'
;MSVLEKNITRGGEFIIKETDCNNVFTPEDFNEEQLMMKQAVHDFIEKEVLPHRERFENKDYKLTEEIMKKAGDLGFLSVAVPTEYGGMGMGFVSTMLVCETISGACGSLSTAFGAHTGIGTMPIVLYGNKEQNEKYVPKLASGEMFGSYCLTEPTAGSDANSGKTKAVLSEDGKHYKITGQKMWISNAGFAKLFIVFARIEDDKNITGFIVPNEADNGITLGEEEKKLGIHSSSTRQVFFNETKVPVENMLSERGNGFKIAMNSLNVGRIKLAVACLDAMKRVNSHAIQYANERTQFKTKIIDFEAIKEKLAQMATETYVGESATYRAAKDIEDRIKIRHESGNSFQEAELKGVEEFVIECSILKVAVSEDMQNIADEGIQIFGGMGFSAETPMEGAWRDSRIGRIYEGTNEINRMLSVGMLIKKAMKGHLDIITPATNVGKELMEIPSFEVPDLTELFSQEKLIIKNLKKVFLMLAGAGIQKYGDKLEEHQQMLLNVSDVLIEVYMAESALLRTEKNVKRFGEEKQKNQIRMTKLYLYQAVDIIQSKAKQVIISSSEGDEQRGLLMGLKRFTKYYEFPNTIELKNKIAETLKSENKYCF
;
A
#
# COMPACT_ATOMS: atom_id res chain seq x y z
N MET A 1 -20.10 -23.88 -0.89
CA MET A 1 -19.48 -22.64 -1.37
C MET A 1 -20.57 -21.64 -1.69
N SER A 2 -20.59 -20.49 -1.01
CA SER A 2 -21.55 -19.42 -1.31
C SER A 2 -21.28 -18.85 -2.72
N VAL A 3 -22.27 -18.14 -3.30
CA VAL A 3 -22.10 -17.48 -4.62
C VAL A 3 -20.95 -16.48 -4.57
N LEU A 4 -20.78 -15.80 -3.44
CA LEU A 4 -19.64 -14.90 -3.16
C LEU A 4 -18.28 -15.65 -3.25
N GLU A 5 -18.18 -16.82 -2.66
CA GLU A 5 -16.92 -17.60 -2.63
C GLU A 5 -16.43 -18.06 -4.01
N LYS A 6 -17.34 -18.18 -4.98
CA LYS A 6 -16.99 -18.57 -6.37
C LYS A 6 -16.46 -17.41 -7.19
N ASN A 7 -16.79 -16.17 -6.85
CA ASN A 7 -16.48 -14.98 -7.65
C ASN A 7 -15.26 -14.21 -7.14
N ILE A 8 -14.85 -14.46 -5.90
CA ILE A 8 -13.70 -13.76 -5.30
C ILE A 8 -12.38 -14.31 -5.84
N THR A 9 -11.45 -13.41 -6.11
CA THR A 9 -10.05 -13.75 -6.39
C THR A 9 -9.33 -13.88 -5.04
N ARG A 10 -8.71 -15.04 -4.79
CA ARG A 10 -7.95 -15.28 -3.56
C ARG A 10 -6.59 -14.60 -3.64
N GLY A 11 -6.00 -14.33 -2.47
CA GLY A 11 -4.69 -13.68 -2.42
C GLY A 11 -3.60 -14.43 -3.21
N GLY A 12 -3.01 -13.77 -4.21
CA GLY A 12 -2.05 -14.29 -5.15
C GLY A 12 -2.66 -15.03 -6.35
N GLU A 13 -3.97 -15.32 -6.34
CA GLU A 13 -4.62 -16.10 -7.41
C GLU A 13 -4.70 -15.34 -8.74
N PHE A 14 -4.61 -14.02 -8.71
CA PHE A 14 -4.66 -13.18 -9.92
C PHE A 14 -3.61 -13.58 -10.97
N ILE A 15 -2.52 -14.21 -10.56
CA ILE A 15 -1.45 -14.61 -11.49
C ILE A 15 -1.80 -15.84 -12.33
N ILE A 16 -2.77 -16.65 -11.89
CA ILE A 16 -3.20 -17.88 -12.56
C ILE A 16 -4.67 -17.86 -12.99
N LYS A 17 -5.46 -16.91 -12.49
CA LYS A 17 -6.90 -16.79 -12.76
C LYS A 17 -7.18 -15.68 -13.76
N GLU A 18 -8.13 -15.91 -14.65
CA GLU A 18 -8.77 -14.84 -15.43
C GLU A 18 -9.88 -14.26 -14.58
N THR A 19 -9.81 -12.95 -14.33
CA THR A 19 -10.78 -12.23 -13.49
C THR A 19 -11.83 -11.56 -14.39
N ASP A 20 -13.12 -11.73 -14.07
CA ASP A 20 -14.19 -10.98 -14.72
C ASP A 20 -14.26 -9.55 -14.16
N CYS A 21 -14.30 -8.54 -15.04
CA CYS A 21 -14.37 -7.14 -14.65
C CYS A 21 -15.62 -6.81 -13.80
N ASN A 22 -16.71 -7.55 -13.95
CA ASN A 22 -17.93 -7.36 -13.16
C ASN A 22 -17.74 -7.75 -11.68
N ASN A 23 -16.75 -8.58 -11.37
CA ASN A 23 -16.44 -9.03 -10.01
C ASN A 23 -15.40 -8.14 -9.30
N VAL A 24 -14.92 -7.07 -9.94
CA VAL A 24 -13.92 -6.16 -9.37
C VAL A 24 -14.60 -4.91 -8.85
N PHE A 25 -14.27 -4.51 -7.64
CA PHE A 25 -14.69 -3.23 -7.08
C PHE A 25 -13.85 -2.08 -7.63
N THR A 26 -14.49 -0.97 -7.92
CA THR A 26 -13.86 0.23 -8.45
C THR A 26 -14.36 1.46 -7.70
N PRO A 27 -13.66 2.60 -7.72
CA PRO A 27 -14.14 3.82 -7.06
C PRO A 27 -15.53 4.28 -7.49
N GLU A 28 -15.94 3.90 -8.69
CA GLU A 28 -17.29 4.20 -9.21
C GLU A 28 -18.40 3.36 -8.55
N ASP A 29 -18.03 2.39 -7.72
CA ASP A 29 -18.95 1.54 -6.95
C ASP A 29 -19.20 2.03 -5.51
N PHE A 30 -18.55 3.11 -5.07
CA PHE A 30 -18.82 3.68 -3.76
C PHE A 30 -20.31 3.98 -3.58
N ASN A 31 -20.87 3.54 -2.46
CA ASN A 31 -22.25 3.82 -2.11
C ASN A 31 -22.42 5.26 -1.55
N GLU A 32 -23.68 5.66 -1.36
CA GLU A 32 -24.01 7.01 -0.88
C GLU A 32 -23.39 7.31 0.49
N GLU A 33 -23.37 6.36 1.43
CA GLU A 33 -22.79 6.51 2.75
C GLU A 33 -21.28 6.75 2.67
N GLN A 34 -20.58 5.99 1.83
CA GLN A 34 -19.13 6.15 1.58
C GLN A 34 -18.83 7.52 0.95
N LEU A 35 -19.65 7.97 -0.02
CA LEU A 35 -19.48 9.28 -0.64
C LEU A 35 -19.74 10.42 0.35
N MET A 36 -20.75 10.30 1.21
CA MET A 36 -21.01 11.27 2.27
C MET A 36 -19.85 11.32 3.27
N MET A 37 -19.29 10.17 3.66
CA MET A 37 -18.13 10.11 4.54
C MET A 37 -16.91 10.77 3.89
N LYS A 38 -16.64 10.46 2.61
CA LYS A 38 -15.56 11.11 1.85
C LYS A 38 -15.70 12.63 1.85
N GLN A 39 -16.92 13.13 1.62
CA GLN A 39 -17.19 14.57 1.61
C GLN A 39 -16.96 15.19 2.99
N ALA A 40 -17.43 14.54 4.06
CA ALA A 40 -17.23 15.04 5.42
C ALA A 40 -15.72 15.12 5.80
N VAL A 41 -14.93 14.13 5.41
CA VAL A 41 -13.47 14.17 5.63
C VAL A 41 -12.82 15.24 4.77
N HIS A 42 -13.25 15.41 3.51
CA HIS A 42 -12.75 16.46 2.63
C HIS A 42 -13.01 17.85 3.23
N ASP A 43 -14.23 18.11 3.68
CA ASP A 43 -14.60 19.40 4.31
C ASP A 43 -13.78 19.67 5.58
N PHE A 44 -13.52 18.63 6.36
CA PHE A 44 -12.62 18.71 7.51
C PHE A 44 -11.19 19.11 7.10
N ILE A 45 -10.63 18.50 6.07
CA ILE A 45 -9.30 18.81 5.56
C ILE A 45 -9.21 20.24 5.04
N GLU A 46 -10.18 20.68 4.25
CA GLU A 46 -10.22 22.04 3.70
C GLU A 46 -10.29 23.10 4.80
N LYS A 47 -11.02 22.83 5.88
CA LYS A 47 -11.25 23.79 6.96
C LYS A 47 -10.18 23.76 8.03
N GLU A 48 -9.75 22.58 8.46
CA GLU A 48 -8.94 22.41 9.67
C GLU A 48 -7.45 22.12 9.36
N VAL A 49 -7.10 21.72 8.13
CA VAL A 49 -5.73 21.29 7.80
C VAL A 49 -5.04 22.25 6.83
N LEU A 50 -5.62 22.47 5.65
CA LEU A 50 -5.00 23.27 4.60
C LEU A 50 -4.63 24.70 5.02
N PRO A 51 -5.44 25.42 5.81
CA PRO A 51 -5.09 26.77 6.26
C PRO A 51 -3.86 26.82 7.17
N HIS A 52 -3.42 25.69 7.68
CA HIS A 52 -2.32 25.59 8.65
C HIS A 52 -1.04 24.97 8.07
N ARG A 53 -0.90 24.87 6.75
CA ARG A 53 0.26 24.25 6.10
C ARG A 53 1.60 24.77 6.64
N GLU A 54 1.76 26.09 6.77
CA GLU A 54 2.99 26.71 7.27
C GLU A 54 3.31 26.27 8.72
N ARG A 55 2.30 26.12 9.58
CA ARG A 55 2.48 25.63 10.95
C ARG A 55 2.97 24.17 10.96
N PHE A 56 2.45 23.32 10.09
CA PHE A 56 2.93 21.95 9.93
C PHE A 56 4.40 21.91 9.48
N GLU A 57 4.80 22.74 8.54
CA GLU A 57 6.18 22.84 8.09
C GLU A 57 7.11 23.35 9.20
N ASN A 58 6.63 24.22 10.08
CA ASN A 58 7.36 24.79 11.21
C ASN A 58 7.36 23.89 12.47
N LYS A 59 7.02 22.60 12.34
CA LYS A 59 7.09 21.61 13.43
C LYS A 59 6.14 21.89 14.59
N ASP A 60 4.95 22.39 14.31
CA ASP A 60 3.92 22.57 15.34
C ASP A 60 3.25 21.22 15.69
N TYR A 61 3.90 20.47 16.57
CA TYR A 61 3.41 19.15 17.04
C TYR A 61 2.09 19.25 17.78
N LYS A 62 1.87 20.39 18.49
CA LYS A 62 0.63 20.63 19.22
C LYS A 62 -0.56 20.78 18.28
N LEU A 63 -0.36 21.44 17.14
CA LEU A 63 -1.38 21.52 16.09
C LEU A 63 -1.79 20.13 15.60
N THR A 64 -0.82 19.23 15.38
CA THR A 64 -1.12 17.85 14.95
C THR A 64 -1.98 17.13 15.99
N GLU A 65 -1.66 17.23 17.27
CA GLU A 65 -2.46 16.67 18.37
C GLU A 65 -3.88 17.24 18.40
N GLU A 66 -4.04 18.58 18.30
CA GLU A 66 -5.32 19.27 18.29
C GLU A 66 -6.21 18.82 17.12
N ILE A 67 -5.63 18.69 15.91
CA ILE A 67 -6.38 18.25 14.73
C ILE A 67 -6.74 16.77 14.83
N MET A 68 -5.85 15.93 15.36
CA MET A 68 -6.15 14.51 15.64
C MET A 68 -7.32 14.38 16.62
N LYS A 69 -7.38 15.23 17.65
CA LYS A 69 -8.50 15.25 18.59
C LYS A 69 -9.81 15.64 17.91
N LYS A 70 -9.81 16.69 17.08
CA LYS A 70 -10.99 17.06 16.28
C LYS A 70 -11.43 15.94 15.33
N ALA A 71 -10.50 15.20 14.73
CA ALA A 71 -10.80 14.03 13.92
C ALA A 71 -11.48 12.93 14.76
N GLY A 72 -11.08 12.76 16.03
CA GLY A 72 -11.73 11.87 16.98
C GLY A 72 -13.16 12.30 17.32
N ASP A 73 -13.36 13.61 17.61
CA ASP A 73 -14.70 14.17 17.89
C ASP A 73 -15.68 13.96 16.74
N LEU A 74 -15.18 13.89 15.49
CA LEU A 74 -15.96 13.60 14.28
C LEU A 74 -16.06 12.09 13.94
N GLY A 75 -15.44 11.23 14.77
CA GLY A 75 -15.47 9.78 14.60
C GLY A 75 -14.46 9.22 13.59
N PHE A 76 -13.65 10.04 12.93
CA PHE A 76 -12.73 9.56 11.88
C PHE A 76 -11.64 8.62 12.40
N LEU A 77 -11.33 8.65 13.71
CA LEU A 77 -10.39 7.72 14.34
C LEU A 77 -11.00 6.34 14.61
N SER A 78 -12.32 6.20 14.56
CA SER A 78 -13.06 5.04 15.02
C SER A 78 -13.71 4.22 13.89
N VAL A 79 -13.44 4.55 12.63
CA VAL A 79 -14.13 3.97 11.46
C VAL A 79 -14.06 2.43 11.44
N ALA A 80 -12.88 1.85 11.70
CA ALA A 80 -12.65 0.40 11.73
C ALA A 80 -12.95 -0.26 13.09
N VAL A 81 -13.20 0.55 14.13
CA VAL A 81 -13.42 0.03 15.49
C VAL A 81 -14.85 -0.52 15.60
N PRO A 82 -15.06 -1.71 16.20
CA PRO A 82 -16.39 -2.26 16.42
C PRO A 82 -17.30 -1.31 17.23
N THR A 83 -18.60 -1.35 16.94
CA THR A 83 -19.60 -0.51 17.61
C THR A 83 -19.72 -0.79 19.09
N GLU A 84 -19.47 -2.02 19.53
CA GLU A 84 -19.45 -2.41 20.95
C GLU A 84 -18.37 -1.69 21.77
N TYR A 85 -17.31 -1.19 21.09
CA TYR A 85 -16.23 -0.40 21.71
C TYR A 85 -16.28 1.09 21.34
N GLY A 86 -17.47 1.58 20.90
CA GLY A 86 -17.69 2.98 20.57
C GLY A 86 -17.19 3.42 19.19
N GLY A 87 -16.90 2.48 18.30
CA GLY A 87 -16.53 2.75 16.93
C GLY A 87 -17.71 2.82 15.97
N MET A 88 -17.41 3.12 14.70
CA MET A 88 -18.41 3.14 13.64
C MET A 88 -18.68 1.76 13.06
N GLY A 89 -17.78 0.79 13.22
CA GLY A 89 -17.94 -0.58 12.71
C GLY A 89 -18.06 -0.66 11.18
N MET A 90 -17.46 0.29 10.47
CA MET A 90 -17.52 0.32 9.00
C MET A 90 -16.56 -0.69 8.37
N GLY A 91 -16.89 -1.14 7.15
CA GLY A 91 -16.09 -2.10 6.41
C GLY A 91 -14.70 -1.59 6.01
N PHE A 92 -13.91 -2.52 5.49
CA PHE A 92 -12.51 -2.26 5.14
C PHE A 92 -12.37 -1.21 4.04
N VAL A 93 -13.24 -1.23 3.01
CA VAL A 93 -13.25 -0.23 1.93
C VAL A 93 -13.52 1.18 2.48
N SER A 94 -14.49 1.34 3.38
CA SER A 94 -14.81 2.64 4.01
C SER A 94 -13.63 3.16 4.85
N THR A 95 -12.96 2.25 5.57
CA THR A 95 -11.74 2.57 6.33
C THR A 95 -10.62 3.08 5.41
N MET A 96 -10.44 2.44 4.25
CA MET A 96 -9.46 2.87 3.25
C MET A 96 -9.83 4.25 2.68
N LEU A 97 -11.10 4.48 2.37
CA LEU A 97 -11.57 5.75 1.82
C LEU A 97 -11.34 6.94 2.77
N VAL A 98 -11.61 6.76 4.06
CA VAL A 98 -11.29 7.78 5.08
C VAL A 98 -9.77 7.99 5.18
N CYS A 99 -8.99 6.92 5.16
CA CYS A 99 -7.53 6.99 5.20
C CYS A 99 -6.97 7.74 3.98
N GLU A 100 -7.46 7.49 2.77
CA GLU A 100 -7.10 8.22 1.55
C GLU A 100 -7.33 9.71 1.73
N THR A 101 -8.58 10.09 2.06
CA THR A 101 -9.01 11.48 2.05
C THR A 101 -8.31 12.31 3.14
N ILE A 102 -8.11 11.74 4.34
CA ILE A 102 -7.44 12.46 5.44
C ILE A 102 -5.94 12.63 5.19
N SER A 103 -5.35 11.76 4.39
CA SER A 103 -3.90 11.70 4.18
C SER A 103 -3.38 12.64 3.09
N GLY A 104 -4.23 13.02 2.13
CA GLY A 104 -3.78 13.66 0.89
C GLY A 104 -3.22 15.07 1.02
N ALA A 105 -3.59 15.80 2.06
CA ALA A 105 -3.24 17.22 2.19
C ALA A 105 -1.98 17.50 3.01
N CYS A 106 -1.60 16.60 3.91
CA CYS A 106 -0.52 16.83 4.87
C CYS A 106 0.11 15.50 5.32
N GLY A 107 1.36 15.25 4.95
CA GLY A 107 2.08 14.04 5.32
C GLY A 107 2.28 13.88 6.83
N SER A 108 2.40 14.98 7.57
CA SER A 108 2.51 14.95 9.04
C SER A 108 1.23 14.42 9.68
N LEU A 109 0.06 14.90 9.26
CA LEU A 109 -1.23 14.41 9.74
C LEU A 109 -1.48 12.97 9.29
N SER A 110 -1.20 12.67 8.02
CA SER A 110 -1.29 11.31 7.47
C SER A 110 -0.54 10.29 8.32
N THR A 111 0.70 10.61 8.68
CA THR A 111 1.53 9.75 9.52
C THR A 111 0.97 9.60 10.93
N ALA A 112 0.54 10.68 11.56
CA ALA A 112 -0.04 10.66 12.89
C ALA A 112 -1.35 9.84 12.94
N PHE A 113 -2.22 10.05 11.96
CA PHE A 113 -3.48 9.33 11.80
C PHE A 113 -3.27 7.84 11.54
N GLY A 114 -2.39 7.51 10.58
CA GLY A 114 -2.07 6.12 10.23
C GLY A 114 -1.42 5.35 11.37
N ALA A 115 -0.49 5.97 12.10
CA ALA A 115 0.15 5.38 13.27
C ALA A 115 -0.87 5.09 14.38
N HIS A 116 -1.76 6.03 14.66
CA HIS A 116 -2.79 5.86 15.69
C HIS A 116 -3.84 4.82 15.28
N THR A 117 -4.53 5.02 14.14
CA THR A 117 -5.66 4.18 13.72
C THR A 117 -5.24 2.81 13.18
N GLY A 118 -4.00 2.65 12.72
CA GLY A 118 -3.47 1.40 12.18
C GLY A 118 -2.75 0.57 13.22
N ILE A 119 -1.62 1.04 13.65
CA ILE A 119 -0.68 0.25 14.47
C ILE A 119 -0.74 0.59 15.97
N GLY A 120 -1.35 1.71 16.36
CA GLY A 120 -1.56 2.07 17.77
C GLY A 120 -2.85 1.49 18.37
N THR A 121 -3.92 1.37 17.59
CA THR A 121 -5.26 0.94 18.03
C THR A 121 -5.57 -0.50 17.63
N MET A 122 -5.40 -0.85 16.36
CA MET A 122 -5.82 -2.17 15.83
C MET A 122 -5.13 -3.38 16.48
N PRO A 123 -3.88 -3.34 16.96
CA PRO A 123 -3.32 -4.46 17.70
C PRO A 123 -4.15 -4.84 18.94
N ILE A 124 -4.72 -3.86 19.66
CA ILE A 124 -5.59 -4.13 20.82
C ILE A 124 -6.92 -4.71 20.33
N VAL A 125 -7.55 -4.08 19.34
CA VAL A 125 -8.82 -4.56 18.77
C VAL A 125 -8.72 -6.02 18.31
N LEU A 126 -7.62 -6.38 17.64
CA LEU A 126 -7.47 -7.67 16.97
C LEU A 126 -6.85 -8.78 17.84
N TYR A 127 -6.11 -8.42 18.90
CA TYR A 127 -5.38 -9.38 19.73
C TYR A 127 -5.66 -9.24 21.22
N GLY A 128 -6.30 -8.15 21.61
CA GLY A 128 -6.71 -7.92 22.99
C GLY A 128 -7.84 -8.86 23.42
N ASN A 129 -7.83 -9.21 24.70
CA ASN A 129 -8.98 -9.86 25.32
C ASN A 129 -10.11 -8.82 25.55
N LYS A 130 -11.24 -9.28 26.06
CA LYS A 130 -12.43 -8.44 26.27
C LYS A 130 -12.13 -7.26 27.21
N GLU A 131 -11.46 -7.54 28.33
CA GLU A 131 -11.12 -6.53 29.35
C GLU A 131 -10.16 -5.46 28.80
N GLN A 132 -9.18 -5.87 28.00
CA GLN A 132 -8.24 -4.95 27.34
C GLN A 132 -8.98 -4.06 26.31
N ASN A 133 -9.86 -4.65 25.51
CA ASN A 133 -10.66 -3.93 24.53
C ASN A 133 -11.58 -2.91 25.21
N GLU A 134 -12.36 -3.33 26.22
CA GLU A 134 -13.25 -2.43 26.98
C GLU A 134 -12.51 -1.29 27.68
N LYS A 135 -11.30 -1.54 28.17
CA LYS A 135 -10.48 -0.55 28.90
C LYS A 135 -9.86 0.50 28.01
N TYR A 136 -9.33 0.12 26.85
CA TYR A 136 -8.47 0.98 26.05
C TYR A 136 -9.10 1.46 24.74
N VAL A 137 -9.86 0.61 24.04
CA VAL A 137 -10.33 0.93 22.70
C VAL A 137 -11.29 2.11 22.63
N PRO A 138 -12.27 2.30 23.56
CA PRO A 138 -13.15 3.47 23.51
C PRO A 138 -12.41 4.80 23.61
N LYS A 139 -11.35 4.86 24.40
CA LYS A 139 -10.53 6.07 24.56
C LYS A 139 -9.66 6.37 23.35
N LEU A 140 -9.17 5.31 22.68
CA LEU A 140 -8.43 5.43 21.43
C LEU A 140 -9.37 5.83 20.27
N ALA A 141 -10.55 5.26 20.21
CA ALA A 141 -11.57 5.55 19.20
C ALA A 141 -12.07 7.00 19.25
N SER A 142 -12.25 7.56 20.46
CA SER A 142 -12.68 8.94 20.66
C SER A 142 -11.58 10.00 20.53
N GLY A 143 -10.30 9.60 20.53
CA GLY A 143 -9.18 10.54 20.60
C GLY A 143 -8.95 11.14 22.00
N GLU A 144 -9.57 10.59 23.06
CA GLU A 144 -9.21 10.89 24.45
C GLU A 144 -7.78 10.44 24.74
N MET A 145 -7.36 9.37 24.10
CA MET A 145 -6.03 8.78 24.21
C MET A 145 -5.47 8.48 22.82
N PHE A 146 -4.20 8.78 22.61
CA PHE A 146 -3.50 8.39 21.39
C PHE A 146 -2.54 7.24 21.63
N GLY A 147 -2.46 6.31 20.63
CA GLY A 147 -1.58 5.17 20.66
C GLY A 147 -0.35 5.36 19.77
N SER A 148 0.74 4.72 20.18
CA SER A 148 1.98 4.57 19.42
C SER A 148 2.43 3.12 19.37
N TYR A 149 3.32 2.82 18.42
CA TYR A 149 3.79 1.47 18.14
C TYR A 149 5.30 1.37 18.30
N CYS A 150 5.74 0.68 19.34
CA CYS A 150 7.11 0.59 19.78
C CYS A 150 7.74 -0.75 19.36
N LEU A 151 8.01 -0.93 18.06
CA LEU A 151 8.65 -2.11 17.50
C LEU A 151 10.14 -1.86 17.24
N THR A 152 10.46 -0.86 16.42
CA THR A 152 11.81 -0.58 15.91
C THR A 152 12.80 -0.23 17.01
N GLU A 153 14.00 -0.81 16.94
CA GLU A 153 15.12 -0.52 17.83
C GLU A 153 16.36 -0.09 17.03
N PRO A 154 17.38 0.50 17.66
CA PRO A 154 18.60 0.93 16.96
C PRO A 154 19.28 -0.17 16.13
N THR A 155 19.14 -1.43 16.54
CA THR A 155 19.75 -2.60 15.87
C THR A 155 18.74 -3.53 15.21
N ALA A 156 17.45 -3.22 15.25
CA ALA A 156 16.35 -4.07 14.74
C ALA A 156 15.31 -3.22 13.99
N GLY A 157 15.56 -3.01 12.70
CA GLY A 157 14.62 -2.38 11.76
C GLY A 157 13.89 -3.44 10.94
N SER A 158 14.44 -3.82 9.77
CA SER A 158 13.85 -4.85 8.90
C SER A 158 13.79 -6.23 9.57
N ASP A 159 14.79 -6.57 10.39
CA ASP A 159 14.77 -7.76 11.24
C ASP A 159 14.10 -7.47 12.58
N ALA A 160 12.80 -7.28 12.55
CA ALA A 160 12.00 -6.84 13.69
C ALA A 160 12.04 -7.84 14.87
N ASN A 161 12.21 -9.14 14.60
CA ASN A 161 12.26 -10.16 15.66
C ASN A 161 13.61 -10.20 16.40
N SER A 162 14.64 -9.46 15.94
CA SER A 162 15.96 -9.39 16.59
C SER A 162 16.05 -8.31 17.68
N GLY A 163 14.94 -7.64 18.01
CA GLY A 163 14.87 -6.62 19.07
C GLY A 163 15.43 -7.10 20.41
N LYS A 164 16.13 -6.20 21.12
CA LYS A 164 16.85 -6.47 22.37
C LYS A 164 16.13 -5.97 23.61
N THR A 165 15.04 -5.20 23.47
CA THR A 165 14.20 -4.79 24.60
C THR A 165 13.72 -6.02 25.35
N LYS A 166 13.96 -6.07 26.66
CA LYS A 166 13.65 -7.22 27.53
C LYS A 166 12.48 -6.93 28.45
N ALA A 167 11.72 -7.97 28.75
CA ALA A 167 10.70 -8.00 29.79
C ALA A 167 11.04 -9.12 30.79
N VAL A 168 11.12 -8.78 32.06
CA VAL A 168 11.40 -9.72 33.14
C VAL A 168 10.22 -9.75 34.10
N LEU A 169 9.72 -10.94 34.42
CA LEU A 169 8.63 -11.08 35.39
C LEU A 169 9.12 -10.70 36.79
N SER A 170 8.33 -9.89 37.51
CA SER A 170 8.62 -9.53 38.91
C SER A 170 8.53 -10.74 39.83
N GLU A 171 9.20 -10.69 40.98
CA GLU A 171 9.21 -11.78 41.96
C GLU A 171 7.80 -12.16 42.48
N ASP A 172 6.91 -11.19 42.57
CA ASP A 172 5.51 -11.37 42.99
C ASP A 172 4.61 -11.91 41.87
N GLY A 173 5.16 -12.03 40.64
CA GLY A 173 4.43 -12.53 39.46
C GLY A 173 3.35 -11.59 38.93
N LYS A 174 3.26 -10.34 39.39
CA LYS A 174 2.16 -9.42 39.02
C LYS A 174 2.50 -8.45 37.92
N HIS A 175 3.77 -8.23 37.64
CA HIS A 175 4.22 -7.24 36.67
C HIS A 175 5.38 -7.78 35.85
N TYR A 176 5.46 -7.33 34.60
CA TYR A 176 6.70 -7.36 33.83
C TYR A 176 7.45 -6.04 34.02
N LYS A 177 8.77 -6.11 34.16
CA LYS A 177 9.69 -4.97 34.12
C LYS A 177 10.29 -4.92 32.73
N ILE A 178 9.94 -3.87 31.96
CA ILE A 178 10.46 -3.68 30.60
C ILE A 178 11.67 -2.76 30.67
N THR A 179 12.78 -3.19 30.02
CA THR A 179 13.99 -2.38 29.89
C THR A 179 14.49 -2.44 28.46
N GLY A 180 14.74 -1.27 27.86
CA GLY A 180 15.24 -1.16 26.49
C GLY A 180 14.99 0.20 25.86
N GLN A 181 15.25 0.27 24.56
CA GLN A 181 15.13 1.50 23.79
C GLN A 181 14.41 1.22 22.48
N LYS A 182 13.47 2.09 22.15
CA LYS A 182 12.78 2.11 20.85
C LYS A 182 13.10 3.41 20.13
N MET A 183 13.11 3.37 18.78
CA MET A 183 13.40 4.55 17.97
C MET A 183 12.43 4.69 16.80
N TRP A 184 12.36 5.91 16.28
CA TRP A 184 11.46 6.31 15.21
C TRP A 184 9.97 6.13 15.57
N ILE A 185 9.61 6.38 16.85
CA ILE A 185 8.27 6.11 17.34
C ILE A 185 7.35 7.31 17.03
N SER A 186 6.48 7.11 16.05
CA SER A 186 5.46 8.10 15.67
C SER A 186 4.47 8.32 16.80
N ASN A 187 4.00 9.57 16.96
CA ASN A 187 3.08 10.02 18.00
C ASN A 187 3.65 9.98 19.43
N ALA A 188 4.90 9.56 19.65
CA ALA A 188 5.44 9.35 20.99
C ALA A 188 5.39 10.62 21.86
N GLY A 189 5.44 11.83 21.27
CA GLY A 189 5.41 13.11 22.00
C GLY A 189 4.08 13.41 22.69
N PHE A 190 2.98 12.83 22.22
CA PHE A 190 1.63 13.04 22.80
C PHE A 190 0.88 11.74 23.10
N ALA A 191 1.41 10.57 22.70
CA ALA A 191 0.77 9.29 22.99
C ALA A 191 0.70 8.99 24.49
N LYS A 192 -0.46 8.50 24.92
CA LYS A 192 -0.72 8.02 26.29
C LYS A 192 -0.67 6.50 26.40
N LEU A 193 -0.51 5.81 25.27
CA LEU A 193 -0.48 4.35 25.18
C LEU A 193 0.57 3.92 24.16
N PHE A 194 1.41 2.96 24.55
CA PHE A 194 2.39 2.32 23.69
C PHE A 194 2.07 0.84 23.51
N ILE A 195 2.06 0.36 22.28
CA ILE A 195 2.13 -1.06 21.97
C ILE A 195 3.60 -1.42 21.88
N VAL A 196 4.12 -2.09 22.90
CA VAL A 196 5.56 -2.36 23.06
C VAL A 196 5.86 -3.82 22.78
N PHE A 197 6.87 -4.07 21.97
CA PHE A 197 7.38 -5.41 21.73
C PHE A 197 8.68 -5.61 22.49
N ALA A 198 8.71 -6.64 23.35
CA ALA A 198 9.85 -6.99 24.17
C ALA A 198 10.03 -8.50 24.23
N ARG A 199 11.23 -8.94 24.48
CA ARG A 199 11.57 -10.35 24.65
C ARG A 199 11.46 -10.73 26.13
N ILE A 200 10.61 -11.70 26.43
CA ILE A 200 10.52 -12.23 27.80
C ILE A 200 11.73 -13.16 28.01
N GLU A 201 12.58 -12.81 28.97
CA GLU A 201 13.80 -13.58 29.27
C GLU A 201 14.63 -13.88 28.00
N ASP A 202 14.83 -15.15 27.67
CA ASP A 202 15.59 -15.61 26.50
C ASP A 202 14.70 -16.27 25.44
N ASP A 203 13.42 -15.89 25.38
CA ASP A 203 12.49 -16.41 24.38
C ASP A 203 12.99 -16.16 22.96
N LYS A 204 12.69 -17.10 22.05
CA LYS A 204 13.04 -16.97 20.64
C LYS A 204 12.34 -15.79 19.97
N ASN A 205 11.09 -15.54 20.34
CA ASN A 205 10.25 -14.50 19.73
C ASN A 205 9.95 -13.40 20.74
N ILE A 206 9.69 -12.20 20.20
CA ILE A 206 9.18 -11.07 20.98
C ILE A 206 7.72 -11.28 21.38
N THR A 207 7.30 -10.61 22.46
CA THR A 207 5.94 -10.57 22.99
C THR A 207 5.42 -9.14 22.94
N GLY A 208 4.11 -8.95 22.68
CA GLY A 208 3.45 -7.65 22.67
C GLY A 208 2.93 -7.29 24.07
N PHE A 209 2.99 -5.99 24.41
CA PHE A 209 2.49 -5.42 25.66
C PHE A 209 1.74 -4.12 25.42
N ILE A 210 0.65 -3.91 26.16
CA ILE A 210 -0.05 -2.64 26.24
C ILE A 210 0.54 -1.86 27.40
N VAL A 211 1.24 -0.76 27.10
CA VAL A 211 1.99 0.00 28.10
C VAL A 211 1.44 1.43 28.18
N PRO A 212 0.66 1.78 29.21
CA PRO A 212 0.26 3.16 29.46
C PRO A 212 1.49 4.03 29.73
N ASN A 213 1.50 5.24 29.13
CA ASN A 213 2.53 6.24 29.37
C ASN A 213 2.16 7.06 30.63
N GLU A 214 2.46 6.48 31.79
CA GLU A 214 2.18 7.07 33.10
C GLU A 214 3.43 7.77 33.63
N ALA A 215 3.21 8.88 34.36
CA ALA A 215 4.29 9.58 35.05
C ALA A 215 4.99 8.63 36.05
N ASP A 216 6.30 8.78 36.18
CA ASP A 216 7.14 8.07 37.16
C ASP A 216 7.21 6.53 36.97
N ASN A 217 6.75 6.01 35.83
CA ASN A 217 6.84 4.58 35.52
C ASN A 217 8.08 4.22 34.68
N GLY A 218 9.18 4.97 34.79
CA GLY A 218 10.45 4.65 34.14
C GLY A 218 10.45 4.82 32.60
N ILE A 219 9.46 5.52 32.04
CA ILE A 219 9.41 5.86 30.61
C ILE A 219 9.99 7.25 30.41
N THR A 220 10.97 7.38 29.53
CA THR A 220 11.50 8.68 29.11
C THR A 220 11.51 8.79 27.59
N LEU A 221 11.26 10.00 27.09
CA LEU A 221 11.21 10.31 25.67
C LEU A 221 12.47 11.09 25.27
N GLY A 222 13.05 10.73 24.14
CA GLY A 222 14.11 11.53 23.49
C GLY A 222 13.56 12.84 22.91
N GLU A 223 14.45 13.60 22.31
CA GLU A 223 14.10 14.79 21.53
C GLU A 223 13.33 14.39 20.26
N GLU A 224 12.63 15.37 19.66
CA GLU A 224 12.01 15.18 18.35
C GLU A 224 13.07 14.93 17.27
N GLU A 225 12.88 13.89 16.48
CA GLU A 225 13.81 13.50 15.42
C GLU A 225 13.86 14.56 14.30
N LYS A 226 15.07 14.83 13.79
CA LYS A 226 15.29 15.72 12.66
C LYS A 226 15.07 14.94 11.37
N LYS A 227 13.94 15.14 10.70
CA LYS A 227 13.50 14.38 9.54
C LYS A 227 13.58 15.20 8.25
N LEU A 228 13.67 14.51 7.11
CA LEU A 228 13.61 15.13 5.78
C LEU A 228 12.25 15.77 5.50
N GLY A 229 11.17 15.09 5.84
CA GLY A 229 9.78 15.51 5.68
C GLY A 229 8.93 15.14 6.88
N ILE A 230 7.61 15.22 6.73
CA ILE A 230 6.62 14.95 7.79
C ILE A 230 6.97 15.69 9.09
N HIS A 231 7.24 16.99 8.97
CA HIS A 231 7.92 17.75 10.00
C HIS A 231 7.15 17.81 11.33
N SER A 232 5.84 17.97 11.28
CA SER A 232 4.97 18.05 12.49
C SER A 232 4.40 16.69 12.94
N SER A 233 4.81 15.58 12.33
CA SER A 233 4.57 14.25 12.91
C SER A 233 5.58 14.04 14.04
N SER A 234 5.12 14.04 15.28
CA SER A 234 5.99 13.74 16.43
C SER A 234 6.63 12.36 16.25
N THR A 235 7.94 12.31 16.33
CA THR A 235 8.72 11.08 16.18
C THR A 235 9.88 11.13 17.15
N ARG A 236 9.90 10.22 18.13
CA ARG A 236 10.91 10.24 19.20
C ARG A 236 11.48 8.86 19.47
N GLN A 237 12.58 8.83 20.17
CA GLN A 237 13.05 7.64 20.87
C GLN A 237 12.25 7.47 22.16
N VAL A 238 12.01 6.21 22.54
CA VAL A 238 11.33 5.86 23.80
C VAL A 238 12.23 4.93 24.59
N PHE A 239 12.55 5.32 25.82
CA PHE A 239 13.39 4.54 26.72
C PHE A 239 12.52 3.98 27.84
N PHE A 240 12.69 2.69 28.10
CA PHE A 240 12.07 1.96 29.20
C PHE A 240 13.14 1.58 30.21
N ASN A 241 12.96 1.99 31.45
CA ASN A 241 13.89 1.68 32.54
C ASN A 241 13.14 0.99 33.68
N GLU A 242 13.16 -0.34 33.68
CA GLU A 242 12.36 -1.18 34.58
C GLU A 242 10.87 -0.78 34.61
N THR A 243 10.34 -0.35 33.47
CA THR A 243 8.95 0.07 33.34
C THR A 243 8.02 -1.06 33.75
N LYS A 244 7.20 -0.82 34.78
CA LYS A 244 6.28 -1.82 35.32
C LYS A 244 5.04 -1.91 34.45
N VAL A 245 4.76 -3.11 33.97
CA VAL A 245 3.59 -3.42 33.14
C VAL A 245 2.84 -4.58 33.78
N PRO A 246 1.57 -4.41 34.18
CA PRO A 246 0.78 -5.49 34.74
C PRO A 246 0.75 -6.71 33.81
N VAL A 247 0.72 -7.91 34.38
CA VAL A 247 0.71 -9.15 33.57
C VAL A 247 -0.52 -9.24 32.68
N GLU A 248 -1.63 -8.70 33.09
CA GLU A 248 -2.87 -8.61 32.32
C GLU A 248 -2.78 -7.67 31.10
N ASN A 249 -1.74 -6.85 30.99
CA ASN A 249 -1.46 -6.01 29.83
C ASN A 249 -0.56 -6.69 28.78
N MET A 250 -0.20 -7.95 28.98
CA MET A 250 0.39 -8.75 27.90
C MET A 250 -0.64 -8.91 26.77
N LEU A 251 -0.28 -8.51 25.55
CA LEU A 251 -1.17 -8.55 24.40
C LEU A 251 -1.07 -9.92 23.72
N SER A 252 -2.17 -10.66 23.70
CA SER A 252 -2.21 -12.06 23.22
C SER A 252 -1.35 -12.99 24.08
N GLU A 253 -0.66 -13.96 23.48
CA GLU A 253 0.13 -14.98 24.15
C GLU A 253 1.62 -14.63 24.15
N ARG A 254 2.37 -15.18 25.12
CA ARG A 254 3.83 -15.09 25.19
C ARG A 254 4.47 -15.60 23.88
N GLY A 255 5.41 -14.86 23.33
CA GLY A 255 6.10 -15.19 22.07
C GLY A 255 5.29 -14.89 20.79
N ASN A 256 4.08 -14.32 20.89
CA ASN A 256 3.21 -14.05 19.75
C ASN A 256 3.43 -12.64 19.15
N GLY A 257 4.35 -11.85 19.71
CA GLY A 257 4.58 -10.46 19.30
C GLY A 257 5.00 -10.30 17.84
N PHE A 258 5.83 -11.21 17.31
CA PHE A 258 6.21 -11.16 15.89
C PHE A 258 5.01 -11.35 14.95
N LYS A 259 4.08 -12.25 15.29
CA LYS A 259 2.84 -12.46 14.53
C LYS A 259 1.95 -11.21 14.58
N ILE A 260 1.79 -10.60 15.76
CA ILE A 260 1.06 -9.33 15.93
C ILE A 260 1.69 -8.26 15.05
N ALA A 261 3.02 -8.12 15.10
CA ALA A 261 3.75 -7.14 14.33
C ALA A 261 3.54 -7.31 12.82
N MET A 262 3.66 -8.52 12.30
CA MET A 262 3.54 -8.78 10.85
C MET A 262 2.12 -8.55 10.33
N ASN A 263 1.10 -8.94 11.09
CA ASN A 263 -0.30 -8.71 10.69
C ASN A 263 -0.68 -7.22 10.74
N SER A 264 -0.21 -6.49 11.74
CA SER A 264 -0.38 -5.03 11.80
C SER A 264 0.28 -4.34 10.59
N LEU A 265 1.47 -4.80 10.19
CA LEU A 265 2.18 -4.28 9.02
C LEU A 265 1.46 -4.59 7.70
N ASN A 266 0.72 -5.69 7.57
CA ASN A 266 -0.04 -5.96 6.35
C ASN A 266 -1.15 -4.92 6.14
N VAL A 267 -1.87 -4.56 7.20
CA VAL A 267 -2.85 -3.45 7.18
C VAL A 267 -2.14 -2.12 6.92
N GLY A 268 -0.99 -1.87 7.57
CA GLY A 268 -0.19 -0.67 7.38
C GLY A 268 0.26 -0.48 5.92
N ARG A 269 0.62 -1.55 5.21
CA ARG A 269 1.06 -1.51 3.81
C ARG A 269 -0.03 -1.03 2.86
N ILE A 270 -1.24 -1.58 2.95
CA ILE A 270 -2.35 -1.13 2.10
C ILE A 270 -2.82 0.27 2.51
N LYS A 271 -2.84 0.61 3.80
CA LYS A 271 -3.13 1.98 4.26
C LYS A 271 -2.12 2.99 3.72
N LEU A 272 -0.85 2.62 3.62
CA LEU A 272 0.18 3.48 3.04
C LEU A 272 -0.07 3.72 1.54
N ALA A 273 -0.41 2.68 0.79
CA ALA A 273 -0.76 2.82 -0.61
C ALA A 273 -1.97 3.75 -0.79
N VAL A 274 -3.03 3.53 -0.02
CA VAL A 274 -4.23 4.37 0.00
C VAL A 274 -3.90 5.82 0.36
N ALA A 275 -3.07 6.05 1.38
CA ALA A 275 -2.67 7.39 1.83
C ALA A 275 -1.94 8.20 0.75
N CYS A 276 -1.30 7.55 -0.20
CA CYS A 276 -0.66 8.20 -1.34
C CYS A 276 -1.66 8.69 -2.41
N LEU A 277 -2.85 8.07 -2.55
CA LEU A 277 -3.74 8.31 -3.69
C LEU A 277 -4.27 9.76 -3.76
N ASP A 278 -4.82 10.30 -2.67
CA ASP A 278 -5.30 11.69 -2.68
C ASP A 278 -4.15 12.69 -2.81
N ALA A 279 -2.97 12.39 -2.25
CA ALA A 279 -1.77 13.19 -2.44
C ALA A 279 -1.35 13.23 -3.92
N MET A 280 -1.37 12.09 -4.63
CA MET A 280 -1.13 12.01 -6.07
C MET A 280 -2.12 12.86 -6.86
N LYS A 281 -3.42 12.78 -6.54
CA LYS A 281 -4.48 13.59 -7.18
C LYS A 281 -4.28 15.08 -6.94
N ARG A 282 -3.88 15.49 -5.73
CA ARG A 282 -3.60 16.88 -5.37
C ARG A 282 -2.36 17.42 -6.10
N VAL A 283 -1.25 16.66 -6.13
CA VAL A 283 -0.04 17.06 -6.88
C VAL A 283 -0.34 17.20 -8.37
N ASN A 284 -1.08 16.24 -8.95
CA ASN A 284 -1.55 16.33 -10.33
C ASN A 284 -2.35 17.63 -10.57
N SER A 285 -3.34 17.90 -9.72
CA SER A 285 -4.22 19.06 -9.87
C SER A 285 -3.44 20.37 -9.78
N HIS A 286 -2.55 20.51 -8.82
CA HIS A 286 -1.68 21.69 -8.70
C HIS A 286 -0.74 21.85 -9.90
N ALA A 287 -0.16 20.74 -10.39
CA ALA A 287 0.72 20.78 -11.57
C ALA A 287 -0.03 21.21 -12.83
N ILE A 288 -1.26 20.73 -13.02
CA ILE A 288 -2.13 21.10 -14.14
C ILE A 288 -2.51 22.58 -14.07
N GLN A 289 -2.96 23.07 -12.91
CA GLN A 289 -3.32 24.46 -12.68
C GLN A 289 -2.15 25.39 -12.98
N TYR A 290 -0.99 25.12 -12.39
CA TYR A 290 0.23 25.89 -12.63
C TYR A 290 0.61 25.89 -14.10
N ALA A 291 0.59 24.75 -14.77
CA ALA A 291 0.93 24.65 -16.18
C ALA A 291 -0.07 25.38 -17.10
N ASN A 292 -1.34 25.50 -16.68
CA ASN A 292 -2.38 26.29 -17.37
C ASN A 292 -2.20 27.81 -17.19
N GLU A 293 -1.57 28.25 -16.11
CA GLU A 293 -1.36 29.66 -15.80
C GLU A 293 -0.01 30.17 -16.30
N ARG A 294 1.04 29.38 -16.13
CA ARG A 294 2.41 29.79 -16.44
C ARG A 294 2.67 29.90 -17.93
N THR A 295 3.16 31.05 -18.35
CA THR A 295 3.52 31.33 -19.75
C THR A 295 5.04 31.46 -19.89
N GLN A 296 5.62 30.74 -20.85
CA GLN A 296 6.99 30.88 -21.32
C GLN A 296 7.02 30.82 -22.86
N PHE A 297 7.96 31.49 -23.49
CA PHE A 297 8.03 31.55 -24.96
C PHE A 297 6.71 32.00 -25.61
N LYS A 298 5.97 32.88 -24.93
CA LYS A 298 4.63 33.39 -25.35
C LYS A 298 3.52 32.29 -25.42
N THR A 299 3.75 31.15 -24.79
CA THR A 299 2.84 30.00 -24.80
C THR A 299 2.64 29.50 -23.38
N LYS A 300 1.44 29.06 -23.01
CA LYS A 300 1.21 28.37 -21.73
C LYS A 300 2.04 27.11 -21.70
N ILE A 301 2.69 26.80 -20.57
CA ILE A 301 3.60 25.65 -20.54
C ILE A 301 2.88 24.32 -20.73
N ILE A 302 1.60 24.21 -20.41
CA ILE A 302 0.77 23.03 -20.66
C ILE A 302 0.65 22.67 -22.16
N ASP A 303 0.90 23.61 -23.05
CA ASP A 303 0.81 23.39 -24.51
C ASP A 303 2.09 22.77 -25.09
N PHE A 304 3.18 22.74 -24.33
CA PHE A 304 4.40 22.05 -24.75
C PHE A 304 4.25 20.53 -24.56
N GLU A 305 4.63 19.77 -25.58
CA GLU A 305 4.53 18.30 -25.54
C GLU A 305 5.33 17.67 -24.39
N ALA A 306 6.48 18.24 -24.02
CA ALA A 306 7.26 17.80 -22.88
C ALA A 306 6.52 17.92 -21.52
N ILE A 307 5.60 18.90 -21.40
CA ILE A 307 4.76 19.05 -20.21
C ILE A 307 3.53 18.14 -20.30
N LYS A 308 2.93 18.03 -21.48
CA LYS A 308 1.82 17.09 -21.74
C LYS A 308 2.21 15.65 -21.41
N GLU A 309 3.41 15.24 -21.81
CA GLU A 309 3.94 13.91 -21.47
C GLU A 309 3.95 13.64 -19.97
N LYS A 310 4.51 14.58 -19.19
CA LYS A 310 4.59 14.46 -17.73
C LYS A 310 3.22 14.38 -17.08
N LEU A 311 2.31 15.32 -17.41
CA LEU A 311 0.96 15.36 -16.85
C LEU A 311 0.15 14.11 -17.20
N ALA A 312 0.26 13.61 -18.44
CA ALA A 312 -0.42 12.39 -18.85
C ALA A 312 0.12 11.15 -18.10
N GLN A 313 1.44 11.09 -17.89
CA GLN A 313 2.08 10.00 -17.14
C GLN A 313 1.63 10.01 -15.67
N MET A 314 1.74 11.16 -15.00
CA MET A 314 1.30 11.35 -13.61
C MET A 314 -0.17 10.96 -13.41
N ALA A 315 -1.05 11.37 -14.34
CA ALA A 315 -2.46 11.01 -14.28
C ALA A 315 -2.69 9.51 -14.52
N THR A 316 -1.93 8.90 -15.42
CA THR A 316 -2.02 7.45 -15.71
C THR A 316 -1.62 6.62 -14.49
N GLU A 317 -0.48 6.93 -13.87
CA GLU A 317 -0.01 6.25 -12.64
C GLU A 317 -1.03 6.39 -11.50
N THR A 318 -1.62 7.57 -11.32
CA THR A 318 -2.67 7.81 -10.32
C THR A 318 -3.91 6.94 -10.56
N TYR A 319 -4.40 6.88 -11.80
CA TYR A 319 -5.55 6.05 -12.18
C TYR A 319 -5.30 4.57 -11.94
N VAL A 320 -4.13 4.08 -12.31
CA VAL A 320 -3.73 2.68 -12.15
C VAL A 320 -3.56 2.33 -10.67
N GLY A 321 -2.88 3.17 -9.90
CA GLY A 321 -2.69 3.00 -8.46
C GLY A 321 -4.02 2.92 -7.72
N GLU A 322 -4.96 3.81 -8.03
CA GLU A 322 -6.30 3.80 -7.45
C GLU A 322 -7.07 2.52 -7.82
N SER A 323 -7.02 2.12 -9.09
CA SER A 323 -7.70 0.91 -9.57
C SER A 323 -7.24 -0.34 -8.84
N ALA A 324 -5.92 -0.51 -8.69
CA ALA A 324 -5.32 -1.67 -8.03
C ALA A 324 -5.61 -1.68 -6.52
N THR A 325 -5.56 -0.51 -5.88
CA THR A 325 -5.72 -0.39 -4.43
C THR A 325 -7.14 -0.69 -3.98
N TYR A 326 -8.16 -0.15 -4.65
CA TYR A 326 -9.55 -0.42 -4.29
C TYR A 326 -10.03 -1.82 -4.68
N ARG A 327 -9.46 -2.41 -5.74
CA ARG A 327 -9.63 -3.85 -6.03
C ARG A 327 -9.20 -4.69 -4.83
N ALA A 328 -7.97 -4.52 -4.35
CA ALA A 328 -7.47 -5.27 -3.20
C ALA A 328 -8.24 -4.99 -1.90
N ALA A 329 -8.63 -3.74 -1.66
CA ALA A 329 -9.39 -3.37 -0.47
C ALA A 329 -10.72 -4.11 -0.41
N LYS A 330 -11.42 -4.24 -1.53
CA LYS A 330 -12.68 -4.98 -1.60
C LYS A 330 -12.50 -6.49 -1.52
N ASP A 331 -11.48 -7.04 -2.18
CA ASP A 331 -11.17 -8.46 -2.08
C ASP A 331 -10.90 -8.86 -0.62
N ILE A 332 -10.19 -8.01 0.14
CA ILE A 332 -9.97 -8.19 1.58
C ILE A 332 -11.29 -8.13 2.35
N GLU A 333 -12.11 -7.10 2.10
CA GLU A 333 -13.41 -6.92 2.77
C GLU A 333 -14.34 -8.13 2.55
N ASP A 334 -14.45 -8.58 1.32
CA ASP A 334 -15.28 -9.73 0.97
C ASP A 334 -14.77 -11.01 1.64
N ARG A 335 -13.46 -11.15 1.73
CA ARG A 335 -12.86 -12.30 2.42
C ARG A 335 -13.11 -12.28 3.93
N ILE A 336 -13.00 -11.13 4.57
CA ILE A 336 -13.36 -10.92 5.97
C ILE A 336 -14.84 -11.33 6.18
N LYS A 337 -15.73 -10.83 5.33
CA LYS A 337 -17.16 -11.14 5.39
C LYS A 337 -17.44 -12.64 5.29
N ILE A 338 -16.86 -13.33 4.30
CA ILE A 338 -17.01 -14.78 4.12
C ILE A 338 -16.54 -15.54 5.36
N ARG A 339 -15.42 -15.14 5.95
CA ARG A 339 -14.90 -15.80 7.15
C ARG A 339 -15.83 -15.60 8.34
N HIS A 340 -16.37 -14.40 8.50
CA HIS A 340 -17.34 -14.11 9.54
C HIS A 340 -18.62 -14.93 9.36
N GLU A 341 -19.17 -14.99 8.15
CA GLU A 341 -20.35 -15.82 7.81
C GLU A 341 -20.08 -17.33 8.00
N SER A 342 -18.81 -17.75 7.91
CA SER A 342 -18.39 -19.15 8.17
C SER A 342 -18.17 -19.45 9.66
N GLY A 343 -18.51 -18.53 10.57
CA GLY A 343 -18.48 -18.73 12.02
C GLY A 343 -17.17 -18.37 12.71
N ASN A 344 -16.21 -17.71 12.02
CA ASN A 344 -15.05 -17.13 12.69
C ASN A 344 -15.47 -15.95 13.59
N SER A 345 -14.77 -15.75 14.71
CA SER A 345 -14.90 -14.53 15.50
C SER A 345 -14.52 -13.29 14.66
N PHE A 346 -14.93 -12.10 15.09
CA PHE A 346 -14.54 -10.84 14.45
C PHE A 346 -13.02 -10.76 14.28
N GLN A 347 -12.25 -10.98 15.36
CA GLN A 347 -10.80 -10.93 15.35
C GLN A 347 -10.17 -11.92 14.35
N GLU A 348 -10.65 -13.17 14.34
CA GLU A 348 -10.13 -14.18 13.40
C GLU A 348 -10.47 -13.87 11.95
N ALA A 349 -11.67 -13.36 11.68
CA ALA A 349 -12.11 -13.01 10.34
C ALA A 349 -11.24 -11.87 9.78
N GLU A 350 -11.05 -10.79 10.55
CA GLU A 350 -10.19 -9.65 10.19
C GLU A 350 -8.74 -10.09 9.94
N LEU A 351 -8.13 -10.79 10.92
CA LEU A 351 -6.74 -11.22 10.82
C LEU A 351 -6.48 -12.11 9.62
N LYS A 352 -7.28 -13.17 9.46
CA LYS A 352 -7.10 -14.13 8.36
C LYS A 352 -7.53 -13.56 7.01
N GLY A 353 -8.48 -12.62 6.99
CA GLY A 353 -8.90 -11.93 5.79
C GLY A 353 -7.77 -11.09 5.20
N VAL A 354 -7.13 -10.27 6.01
CA VAL A 354 -5.98 -9.45 5.57
C VAL A 354 -4.74 -10.31 5.29
N GLU A 355 -4.44 -11.31 6.13
CA GLU A 355 -3.28 -12.21 5.94
C GLU A 355 -3.34 -12.94 4.60
N GLU A 356 -4.52 -13.22 4.08
CA GLU A 356 -4.67 -13.88 2.78
C GLU A 356 -4.09 -13.04 1.63
N PHE A 357 -4.16 -11.70 1.73
CA PHE A 357 -3.76 -10.75 0.68
C PHE A 357 -2.41 -10.05 0.95
N VAL A 358 -1.53 -10.68 1.74
CA VAL A 358 -0.18 -10.15 2.02
C VAL A 358 0.63 -9.84 0.76
N ILE A 359 0.39 -10.57 -0.32
CA ILE A 359 1.05 -10.39 -1.62
C ILE A 359 0.61 -9.06 -2.24
N GLU A 360 -0.70 -8.85 -2.38
CA GLU A 360 -1.31 -7.64 -2.92
C GLU A 360 -0.97 -6.41 -2.06
N CYS A 361 -1.05 -6.52 -0.73
CA CYS A 361 -0.63 -5.45 0.18
C CYS A 361 0.84 -5.04 -0.03
N SER A 362 1.72 -6.01 -0.29
CA SER A 362 3.14 -5.76 -0.56
C SER A 362 3.37 -5.12 -1.94
N ILE A 363 2.68 -5.61 -2.98
CA ILE A 363 2.67 -5.05 -4.34
C ILE A 363 2.26 -3.58 -4.30
N LEU A 364 1.11 -3.30 -3.69
CA LEU A 364 0.53 -1.96 -3.63
C LEU A 364 1.41 -0.97 -2.86
N LYS A 365 1.98 -1.41 -1.72
CA LYS A 365 2.90 -0.58 -0.94
C LYS A 365 4.09 -0.14 -1.79
N VAL A 366 4.65 -1.05 -2.58
CA VAL A 366 5.78 -0.76 -3.46
C VAL A 366 5.35 0.17 -4.58
N ALA A 367 4.40 -0.26 -5.41
CA ALA A 367 4.01 0.47 -6.60
C ALA A 367 3.54 1.89 -6.27
N VAL A 368 2.53 2.03 -5.42
CA VAL A 368 1.90 3.34 -5.18
C VAL A 368 2.82 4.30 -4.42
N SER A 369 3.72 3.81 -3.55
CA SER A 369 4.71 4.68 -2.89
C SER A 369 5.82 5.16 -3.85
N GLU A 370 6.18 4.37 -4.85
CA GLU A 370 7.13 4.77 -5.89
C GLU A 370 6.48 5.74 -6.87
N ASP A 371 5.24 5.47 -7.31
CA ASP A 371 4.45 6.37 -8.15
C ASP A 371 4.25 7.74 -7.48
N MET A 372 3.89 7.76 -6.18
CA MET A 372 3.77 9.02 -5.43
C MET A 372 5.08 9.83 -5.42
N GLN A 373 6.22 9.16 -5.23
CA GLN A 373 7.53 9.82 -5.26
C GLN A 373 7.84 10.38 -6.65
N ASN A 374 7.56 9.62 -7.71
CA ASN A 374 7.75 10.04 -9.09
C ASN A 374 6.85 11.23 -9.45
N ILE A 375 5.58 11.16 -9.09
CA ILE A 375 4.60 12.23 -9.32
C ILE A 375 4.99 13.51 -8.58
N ALA A 376 5.47 13.39 -7.34
CA ALA A 376 5.95 14.55 -6.58
C ALA A 376 7.20 15.19 -7.22
N ASP A 377 8.11 14.36 -7.73
CA ASP A 377 9.33 14.83 -8.43
C ASP A 377 8.97 15.57 -9.73
N GLU A 378 8.07 15.01 -10.52
CA GLU A 378 7.57 15.66 -11.73
C GLU A 378 6.76 16.93 -11.42
N GLY A 379 6.05 16.94 -10.29
CA GLY A 379 5.39 18.16 -9.79
C GLY A 379 6.38 19.29 -9.55
N ILE A 380 7.50 19.03 -8.88
CA ILE A 380 8.61 20.01 -8.74
C ILE A 380 9.12 20.43 -10.11
N GLN A 381 9.37 19.49 -10.99
CA GLN A 381 9.93 19.76 -12.31
C GLN A 381 9.02 20.64 -13.16
N ILE A 382 7.70 20.44 -13.15
CA ILE A 382 6.71 21.27 -13.86
C ILE A 382 6.67 22.69 -13.29
N PHE A 383 6.77 22.85 -11.98
CA PHE A 383 6.82 24.16 -11.31
C PHE A 383 8.16 24.88 -11.53
N GLY A 384 9.23 24.16 -11.92
CA GLY A 384 10.57 24.72 -12.11
C GLY A 384 11.11 25.33 -10.79
N GLY A 385 11.70 26.52 -10.87
CA GLY A 385 12.23 27.19 -9.66
C GLY A 385 11.22 27.39 -8.53
N MET A 386 9.94 27.60 -8.86
CA MET A 386 8.87 27.68 -7.87
C MET A 386 8.59 26.33 -7.20
N GLY A 387 8.81 25.21 -7.87
CA GLY A 387 8.68 23.88 -7.27
C GLY A 387 9.77 23.56 -6.25
N PHE A 388 10.93 24.22 -6.38
CA PHE A 388 12.04 24.10 -5.42
C PHE A 388 11.89 25.06 -4.23
N SER A 389 11.01 26.07 -4.34
CA SER A 389 10.71 27.02 -3.27
C SER A 389 9.69 26.45 -2.29
N ALA A 390 9.91 26.69 -0.98
CA ALA A 390 8.96 26.34 0.06
C ALA A 390 7.64 27.17 0.03
N GLU A 391 7.56 28.17 -0.85
CA GLU A 391 6.32 28.96 -1.06
C GLU A 391 5.21 28.13 -1.75
N THR A 392 5.56 27.03 -2.43
CA THR A 392 4.61 26.15 -3.09
C THR A 392 4.53 24.77 -2.39
N PRO A 393 3.48 23.97 -2.63
CA PRO A 393 3.35 22.68 -1.93
C PRO A 393 4.26 21.58 -2.49
N MET A 394 4.95 21.79 -3.62
CA MET A 394 5.61 20.71 -4.35
C MET A 394 6.80 20.12 -3.61
N GLU A 395 7.71 20.96 -3.09
CA GLU A 395 8.89 20.47 -2.37
C GLU A 395 8.51 19.73 -1.08
N GLY A 396 7.46 20.19 -0.39
CA GLY A 396 6.91 19.52 0.79
C GLY A 396 6.34 18.14 0.45
N ALA A 397 5.56 18.04 -0.61
CA ALA A 397 5.00 16.77 -1.09
C ALA A 397 6.12 15.77 -1.45
N TRP A 398 7.20 16.23 -2.09
CA TRP A 398 8.37 15.40 -2.42
C TRP A 398 9.09 14.89 -1.17
N ARG A 399 9.34 15.75 -0.19
CA ARG A 399 10.01 15.38 1.07
C ARG A 399 9.17 14.38 1.86
N ASP A 400 7.88 14.64 1.97
CA ASP A 400 6.95 13.82 2.75
C ASP A 400 6.75 12.43 2.12
N SER A 401 6.66 12.34 0.78
CA SER A 401 6.49 11.07 0.08
C SER A 401 7.69 10.13 0.24
N ARG A 402 8.90 10.66 0.48
CA ARG A 402 10.14 9.86 0.47
C ARG A 402 10.15 8.76 1.55
N ILE A 403 9.54 9.00 2.69
CA ILE A 403 9.50 8.00 3.78
C ILE A 403 8.63 6.79 3.42
N GLY A 404 7.66 6.94 2.51
CA GLY A 404 6.77 5.89 2.05
C GLY A 404 7.48 4.66 1.50
N ARG A 405 8.69 4.83 0.96
CA ARG A 405 9.52 3.73 0.45
C ARG A 405 10.37 3.03 1.52
N ILE A 406 10.38 3.53 2.76
CA ILE A 406 11.28 3.07 3.84
C ILE A 406 10.50 2.35 4.94
N TYR A 407 9.50 3.00 5.55
CA TYR A 407 8.75 2.40 6.65
C TYR A 407 7.70 1.37 6.16
N GLU A 408 7.07 0.64 7.08
CA GLU A 408 6.17 -0.51 6.78
C GLU A 408 6.88 -1.66 6.03
N GLY A 409 8.20 -1.79 6.27
CA GLY A 409 9.13 -2.59 5.49
C GLY A 409 9.60 -1.86 4.24
N THR A 410 10.92 -1.84 3.98
CA THR A 410 11.43 -1.16 2.77
C THR A 410 10.81 -1.76 1.50
N ASN A 411 10.86 -1.01 0.40
CA ASN A 411 10.31 -1.52 -0.86
C ASN A 411 11.02 -2.78 -1.34
N GLU A 412 12.31 -2.93 -1.04
CA GLU A 412 13.08 -4.16 -1.31
C GLU A 412 12.54 -5.34 -0.50
N ILE A 413 12.28 -5.15 0.80
CA ILE A 413 11.70 -6.19 1.66
C ILE A 413 10.30 -6.60 1.16
N ASN A 414 9.46 -5.63 0.76
CA ASN A 414 8.13 -5.92 0.25
C ASN A 414 8.16 -6.64 -1.10
N ARG A 415 9.11 -6.29 -2.00
CA ARG A 415 9.34 -7.03 -3.25
C ARG A 415 9.70 -8.50 -2.97
N MET A 416 10.67 -8.74 -2.10
CA MET A 416 11.05 -10.11 -1.72
C MET A 416 9.89 -10.86 -1.05
N LEU A 417 9.13 -10.18 -0.19
CA LEU A 417 7.99 -10.75 0.51
C LEU A 417 6.88 -11.17 -0.45
N SER A 418 6.55 -10.37 -1.47
CA SER A 418 5.48 -10.69 -2.42
C SER A 418 5.74 -12.00 -3.16
N VAL A 419 6.96 -12.19 -3.68
CA VAL A 419 7.36 -13.42 -4.39
C VAL A 419 7.55 -14.58 -3.41
N GLY A 420 8.21 -14.37 -2.28
CA GLY A 420 8.44 -15.40 -1.27
C GLY A 420 7.13 -15.98 -0.71
N MET A 421 6.13 -15.11 -0.45
CA MET A 421 4.82 -15.56 0.03
C MET A 421 4.02 -16.30 -1.05
N LEU A 422 4.15 -15.91 -2.31
CA LEU A 422 3.52 -16.62 -3.42
C LEU A 422 4.08 -18.05 -3.54
N ILE A 423 5.41 -18.19 -3.51
CA ILE A 423 6.11 -19.50 -3.53
C ILE A 423 5.70 -20.33 -2.31
N LYS A 424 5.68 -19.73 -1.12
CA LYS A 424 5.27 -20.42 0.11
C LYS A 424 3.83 -20.94 0.04
N LYS A 425 2.89 -20.16 -0.55
CA LYS A 425 1.52 -20.63 -0.78
C LYS A 425 1.49 -21.81 -1.77
N ALA A 426 2.30 -21.77 -2.83
CA ALA A 426 2.41 -22.86 -3.79
C ALA A 426 2.95 -24.15 -3.14
N MET A 427 4.05 -24.06 -2.39
CA MET A 427 4.66 -25.20 -1.70
C MET A 427 3.74 -25.85 -0.66
N LYS A 428 2.88 -25.06 -0.01
CA LYS A 428 1.87 -25.55 0.94
C LYS A 428 0.58 -26.07 0.29
N GLY A 429 0.48 -26.04 -1.04
CA GLY A 429 -0.73 -26.43 -1.76
C GLY A 429 -1.92 -25.48 -1.56
N HIS A 430 -1.69 -24.27 -1.03
CA HIS A 430 -2.75 -23.26 -0.86
C HIS A 430 -3.10 -22.55 -2.16
N LEU A 431 -2.18 -22.54 -3.13
CA LEU A 431 -2.34 -21.96 -4.46
C LEU A 431 -1.59 -22.85 -5.48
N ASP A 432 -2.31 -23.38 -6.46
CA ASP A 432 -1.70 -24.22 -7.49
C ASP A 432 -1.02 -23.35 -8.58
N ILE A 433 0.23 -23.00 -8.34
CA ILE A 433 1.08 -22.31 -9.33
C ILE A 433 1.90 -23.31 -10.15
N ILE A 434 2.16 -24.50 -9.61
CA ILE A 434 3.04 -25.49 -10.23
C ILE A 434 2.44 -26.01 -11.54
N THR A 435 1.15 -26.34 -11.54
CA THR A 435 0.47 -26.85 -12.75
C THR A 435 0.48 -25.81 -13.89
N PRO A 436 0.08 -24.53 -13.71
CA PRO A 436 0.20 -23.51 -14.74
C PRO A 436 1.64 -23.27 -15.19
N ALA A 437 2.62 -23.23 -14.28
CA ALA A 437 4.02 -23.06 -14.65
C ALA A 437 4.54 -24.23 -15.50
N THR A 438 4.16 -25.46 -15.17
CA THR A 438 4.49 -26.66 -15.97
C THR A 438 3.86 -26.57 -17.35
N ASN A 439 2.62 -26.11 -17.46
CA ASN A 439 1.94 -25.94 -18.75
C ASN A 439 2.62 -24.87 -19.61
N VAL A 440 3.09 -23.77 -19.03
CA VAL A 440 3.90 -22.77 -19.72
C VAL A 440 5.21 -23.39 -20.22
N GLY A 441 5.88 -24.21 -19.41
CA GLY A 441 7.08 -24.95 -19.84
C GLY A 441 6.82 -25.87 -21.05
N LYS A 442 5.69 -26.56 -21.11
CA LYS A 442 5.28 -27.36 -22.26
C LYS A 442 5.00 -26.47 -23.48
N GLU A 443 4.26 -25.38 -23.30
CA GLU A 443 3.94 -24.43 -24.37
C GLU A 443 5.21 -23.82 -25.00
N LEU A 444 6.29 -23.65 -24.25
CA LEU A 444 7.58 -23.17 -24.77
C LEU A 444 8.23 -24.19 -25.75
N MET A 445 7.96 -25.49 -25.60
CA MET A 445 8.48 -26.55 -26.47
C MET A 445 7.62 -26.74 -27.73
N GLU A 446 6.43 -26.17 -27.79
CA GLU A 446 5.53 -26.27 -28.92
C GLU A 446 5.86 -25.22 -29.98
N ILE A 447 5.62 -25.60 -31.25
CA ILE A 447 5.74 -24.66 -32.37
C ILE A 447 4.67 -23.57 -32.20
N PRO A 448 5.05 -22.28 -32.21
CA PRO A 448 4.08 -21.20 -32.09
C PRO A 448 3.02 -21.26 -33.20
N SER A 449 1.76 -21.05 -32.86
CA SER A 449 0.72 -20.80 -33.86
C SER A 449 1.05 -19.52 -34.63
N PHE A 450 0.88 -19.55 -35.94
CA PHE A 450 1.02 -18.40 -36.82
C PHE A 450 -0.31 -17.68 -37.04
N GLU A 451 -1.40 -18.17 -36.42
CA GLU A 451 -2.69 -17.50 -36.49
C GLU A 451 -2.65 -16.13 -35.81
N VAL A 452 -3.19 -15.14 -36.48
CA VAL A 452 -3.39 -13.82 -35.92
C VAL A 452 -4.66 -13.91 -35.05
N PRO A 453 -4.59 -13.54 -33.77
CA PRO A 453 -5.78 -13.54 -32.92
C PRO A 453 -6.81 -12.54 -33.44
N ASP A 454 -8.08 -12.81 -33.21
CA ASP A 454 -9.16 -11.85 -33.46
C ASP A 454 -9.06 -10.71 -32.43
N LEU A 455 -8.76 -9.51 -32.91
CA LEU A 455 -8.60 -8.29 -32.11
C LEU A 455 -9.70 -7.26 -32.39
N THR A 456 -10.82 -7.67 -32.97
CA THR A 456 -11.91 -6.76 -33.37
C THR A 456 -12.69 -6.20 -32.18
N GLU A 457 -12.78 -6.95 -31.06
CA GLU A 457 -13.44 -6.47 -29.88
C GLU A 457 -12.52 -5.56 -29.04
N LEU A 458 -13.12 -4.54 -28.43
CA LEU A 458 -12.40 -3.64 -27.51
C LEU A 458 -11.73 -4.46 -26.38
N PHE A 459 -10.46 -4.20 -26.14
CA PHE A 459 -9.60 -4.87 -25.16
C PHE A 459 -9.19 -6.33 -25.46
N SER A 460 -9.51 -6.89 -26.63
CA SER A 460 -9.07 -8.25 -26.98
C SER A 460 -7.55 -8.40 -26.93
N GLN A 461 -6.82 -7.42 -27.48
CA GLN A 461 -5.36 -7.42 -27.43
C GLN A 461 -4.84 -7.24 -25.98
N GLU A 462 -5.39 -6.31 -25.23
CA GLU A 462 -4.97 -6.01 -23.87
C GLU A 462 -5.16 -7.22 -22.94
N LYS A 463 -6.28 -7.92 -23.05
CA LYS A 463 -6.55 -9.18 -22.34
C LYS A 463 -5.55 -10.29 -22.70
N LEU A 464 -5.29 -10.44 -23.99
CA LEU A 464 -4.30 -11.41 -24.47
C LEU A 464 -2.90 -11.11 -23.93
N ILE A 465 -2.50 -9.84 -23.93
CA ILE A 465 -1.21 -9.41 -23.40
C ILE A 465 -1.14 -9.71 -21.91
N ILE A 466 -2.11 -9.33 -21.08
CA ILE A 466 -2.11 -9.62 -19.64
C ILE A 466 -2.03 -11.14 -19.38
N LYS A 467 -2.81 -11.94 -20.10
CA LYS A 467 -2.73 -13.41 -20.03
C LYS A 467 -1.30 -13.92 -20.32
N ASN A 468 -0.64 -13.35 -21.30
CA ASN A 468 0.72 -13.72 -21.67
C ASN A 468 1.76 -13.19 -20.67
N LEU A 469 1.58 -12.00 -20.09
CA LEU A 469 2.46 -11.48 -19.04
C LEU A 469 2.42 -12.34 -17.77
N LYS A 470 1.24 -12.90 -17.41
CA LYS A 470 1.15 -13.92 -16.35
C LYS A 470 2.00 -15.15 -16.67
N LYS A 471 2.05 -15.59 -17.94
CA LYS A 471 2.94 -16.68 -18.37
C LYS A 471 4.42 -16.32 -18.26
N VAL A 472 4.80 -15.05 -18.52
CA VAL A 472 6.18 -14.59 -18.29
C VAL A 472 6.54 -14.78 -16.83
N PHE A 473 5.70 -14.32 -15.90
CA PHE A 473 5.96 -14.53 -14.47
C PHE A 473 6.11 -16.02 -14.12
N LEU A 474 5.19 -16.86 -14.56
CA LEU A 474 5.21 -18.31 -14.29
C LEU A 474 6.47 -18.97 -14.87
N MET A 475 6.92 -18.55 -16.05
CA MET A 475 8.16 -19.02 -16.68
C MET A 475 9.38 -18.68 -15.81
N LEU A 476 9.48 -17.43 -15.34
CA LEU A 476 10.59 -16.98 -14.49
C LEU A 476 10.59 -17.67 -13.13
N ALA A 477 9.43 -17.77 -12.50
CA ALA A 477 9.28 -18.45 -11.21
C ALA A 477 9.65 -19.94 -11.32
N GLY A 478 9.21 -20.63 -12.38
CA GLY A 478 9.55 -22.01 -12.64
C GLY A 478 11.05 -22.22 -12.83
N ALA A 479 11.71 -21.42 -13.67
CA ALA A 479 13.15 -21.48 -13.90
C ALA A 479 13.95 -21.17 -12.61
N GLY A 480 13.52 -20.19 -11.83
CA GLY A 480 14.17 -19.84 -10.58
C GLY A 480 14.09 -20.95 -9.52
N ILE A 481 12.91 -21.53 -9.34
CA ILE A 481 12.70 -22.63 -8.39
C ILE A 481 13.50 -23.86 -8.82
N GLN A 482 13.49 -24.19 -10.10
CA GLN A 482 14.23 -25.34 -10.64
C GLN A 482 15.74 -25.20 -10.42
N LYS A 483 16.30 -23.99 -10.60
CA LYS A 483 17.74 -23.77 -10.50
C LYS A 483 18.21 -23.63 -9.05
N TYR A 484 17.48 -22.91 -8.20
CA TYR A 484 17.97 -22.50 -6.89
C TYR A 484 17.27 -23.21 -5.72
N GLY A 485 16.09 -23.79 -5.92
CA GLY A 485 15.35 -24.51 -4.88
C GLY A 485 15.23 -23.70 -3.60
N ASP A 486 15.63 -24.29 -2.48
CA ASP A 486 15.57 -23.68 -1.15
C ASP A 486 16.52 -22.47 -0.97
N LYS A 487 17.48 -22.25 -1.88
CA LYS A 487 18.41 -21.12 -1.85
C LYS A 487 17.91 -19.91 -2.64
N LEU A 488 16.71 -19.95 -3.17
CA LEU A 488 16.16 -18.86 -3.99
C LEU A 488 16.14 -17.52 -3.25
N GLU A 489 15.91 -17.53 -1.93
CA GLU A 489 15.90 -16.31 -1.11
C GLU A 489 17.28 -15.62 -1.01
N GLU A 490 18.38 -16.32 -1.29
CA GLU A 490 19.73 -15.74 -1.35
C GLU A 490 19.96 -14.92 -2.63
N HIS A 491 19.16 -15.17 -3.69
CA HIS A 491 19.26 -14.50 -4.99
C HIS A 491 18.38 -13.24 -5.08
N GLN A 492 18.63 -12.29 -4.17
CA GLN A 492 17.76 -11.12 -3.97
C GLN A 492 17.56 -10.27 -5.22
N GLN A 493 18.59 -10.00 -6.02
CA GLN A 493 18.44 -9.22 -7.27
C GLN A 493 17.49 -9.88 -8.27
N MET A 494 17.52 -11.20 -8.35
CA MET A 494 16.58 -11.96 -9.17
C MET A 494 15.16 -11.83 -8.63
N LEU A 495 14.96 -12.00 -7.31
CA LEU A 495 13.65 -11.87 -6.67
C LEU A 495 13.08 -10.47 -6.85
N LEU A 496 13.89 -9.40 -6.75
CA LEU A 496 13.46 -8.03 -7.00
C LEU A 496 12.94 -7.88 -8.44
N ASN A 497 13.65 -8.37 -9.44
CA ASN A 497 13.22 -8.31 -10.83
C ASN A 497 11.95 -9.13 -11.11
N VAL A 498 11.83 -10.33 -10.51
CA VAL A 498 10.60 -11.16 -10.61
C VAL A 498 9.43 -10.46 -9.92
N SER A 499 9.68 -9.77 -8.80
CA SER A 499 8.65 -8.98 -8.12
C SER A 499 8.18 -7.81 -8.98
N ASP A 500 9.09 -7.12 -9.68
CA ASP A 500 8.70 -6.03 -10.61
C ASP A 500 7.77 -6.56 -11.71
N VAL A 501 8.03 -7.76 -12.25
CA VAL A 501 7.10 -8.41 -13.19
C VAL A 501 5.74 -8.68 -12.56
N LEU A 502 5.71 -9.17 -11.32
CA LEU A 502 4.46 -9.44 -10.59
C LEU A 502 3.66 -8.17 -10.33
N ILE A 503 4.33 -7.09 -9.94
CA ILE A 503 3.75 -5.76 -9.70
C ILE A 503 3.09 -5.24 -10.97
N GLU A 504 3.82 -5.20 -12.09
CA GLU A 504 3.30 -4.68 -13.35
C GLU A 504 2.09 -5.47 -13.86
N VAL A 505 2.09 -6.80 -13.69
CA VAL A 505 0.93 -7.64 -14.05
C VAL A 505 -0.31 -7.26 -13.23
N TYR A 506 -0.17 -7.11 -11.90
CA TYR A 506 -1.30 -6.78 -11.03
C TYR A 506 -1.85 -5.38 -11.31
N MET A 507 -0.97 -4.41 -11.46
CA MET A 507 -1.34 -3.01 -11.73
C MET A 507 -2.03 -2.86 -13.07
N ALA A 508 -1.45 -3.43 -14.15
CA ALA A 508 -2.03 -3.37 -15.50
C ALA A 508 -3.37 -4.10 -15.59
N GLU A 509 -3.50 -5.29 -14.98
CA GLU A 509 -4.77 -6.02 -14.96
C GLU A 509 -5.85 -5.23 -14.21
N SER A 510 -5.51 -4.61 -13.09
CA SER A 510 -6.46 -3.85 -12.29
C SER A 510 -7.01 -2.62 -13.04
N ALA A 511 -6.14 -1.92 -13.77
CA ALA A 511 -6.55 -0.81 -14.64
C ALA A 511 -7.45 -1.27 -15.78
N LEU A 512 -7.11 -2.39 -16.43
CA LEU A 512 -7.92 -2.95 -17.50
C LEU A 512 -9.32 -3.35 -17.02
N LEU A 513 -9.40 -4.06 -15.90
CA LEU A 513 -10.66 -4.53 -15.32
C LEU A 513 -11.58 -3.35 -14.93
N ARG A 514 -11.03 -2.29 -14.30
CA ARG A 514 -11.78 -1.07 -14.00
C ARG A 514 -12.31 -0.41 -15.28
N THR A 515 -11.43 -0.24 -16.26
CA THR A 515 -11.79 0.44 -17.50
C THR A 515 -12.85 -0.36 -18.29
N GLU A 516 -12.68 -1.68 -18.39
CA GLU A 516 -13.66 -2.54 -19.06
C GLU A 516 -15.03 -2.50 -18.37
N LYS A 517 -15.07 -2.59 -17.04
CA LYS A 517 -16.30 -2.47 -16.25
C LYS A 517 -17.01 -1.15 -16.50
N ASN A 518 -16.24 -0.05 -16.49
CA ASN A 518 -16.79 1.28 -16.69
C ASN A 518 -17.25 1.55 -18.13
N VAL A 519 -16.56 0.97 -19.12
CA VAL A 519 -17.03 1.00 -20.52
C VAL A 519 -18.38 0.31 -20.65
N LYS A 520 -18.56 -0.85 -20.05
CA LYS A 520 -19.85 -1.57 -20.05
C LYS A 520 -20.96 -0.78 -19.34
N ARG A 521 -20.63 -0.03 -18.30
CA ARG A 521 -21.58 0.74 -17.49
C ARG A 521 -21.93 2.11 -18.08
N PHE A 522 -20.94 2.82 -18.60
CA PHE A 522 -21.08 4.24 -18.98
C PHE A 522 -20.91 4.50 -20.48
N GLY A 523 -20.46 3.50 -21.24
CA GLY A 523 -20.18 3.60 -22.67
C GLY A 523 -18.75 4.06 -22.96
N GLU A 524 -18.25 3.66 -24.14
CA GLU A 524 -16.86 3.88 -24.59
C GLU A 524 -16.50 5.37 -24.68
N GLU A 525 -17.40 6.20 -25.21
CA GLU A 525 -17.15 7.63 -25.40
C GLU A 525 -16.87 8.36 -24.08
N LYS A 526 -17.57 7.99 -23.00
CA LYS A 526 -17.33 8.57 -21.67
C LYS A 526 -16.05 8.06 -21.02
N GLN A 527 -15.52 6.93 -21.46
CA GLN A 527 -14.35 6.28 -20.89
C GLN A 527 -13.10 6.37 -21.79
N LYS A 528 -13.14 7.21 -22.82
CA LYS A 528 -12.04 7.29 -23.81
C LYS A 528 -10.67 7.63 -23.21
N ASN A 529 -10.60 8.41 -22.13
CA ASN A 529 -9.33 8.73 -21.47
C ASN A 529 -8.86 7.58 -20.60
N GLN A 530 -9.75 6.91 -19.89
CA GLN A 530 -9.45 5.70 -19.12
C GLN A 530 -8.93 4.58 -20.03
N ILE A 531 -9.54 4.42 -21.22
CA ILE A 531 -9.05 3.50 -22.27
C ILE A 531 -7.62 3.89 -22.70
N ARG A 532 -7.37 5.19 -22.94
CA ARG A 532 -6.04 5.68 -23.33
C ARG A 532 -5.01 5.42 -22.24
N MET A 533 -5.31 5.72 -20.98
CA MET A 533 -4.43 5.50 -19.84
C MET A 533 -4.13 4.01 -19.65
N THR A 534 -5.14 3.14 -19.76
CA THR A 534 -4.98 1.69 -19.66
C THR A 534 -4.06 1.15 -20.76
N LYS A 535 -4.29 1.57 -22.01
CA LYS A 535 -3.42 1.17 -23.15
C LYS A 535 -1.99 1.69 -23.00
N LEU A 536 -1.84 2.93 -22.55
CA LEU A 536 -0.54 3.54 -22.29
C LEU A 536 0.24 2.78 -21.21
N TYR A 537 -0.41 2.55 -20.06
CA TYR A 537 0.23 1.84 -18.95
C TYR A 537 0.62 0.40 -19.32
N LEU A 538 -0.30 -0.34 -19.95
CA LEU A 538 -0.01 -1.73 -20.35
C LEU A 538 1.17 -1.81 -21.32
N TYR A 539 1.27 -0.88 -22.27
CA TYR A 539 2.41 -0.82 -23.18
C TYR A 539 3.74 -0.62 -22.44
N GLN A 540 3.76 0.32 -21.50
CA GLN A 540 4.93 0.60 -20.65
C GLN A 540 5.27 -0.59 -19.73
N ALA A 541 4.26 -1.23 -19.15
CA ALA A 541 4.44 -2.43 -18.33
C ALA A 541 5.09 -3.57 -19.11
N VAL A 542 4.74 -3.75 -20.38
CA VAL A 542 5.40 -4.73 -21.25
C VAL A 542 6.89 -4.44 -21.42
N ASP A 543 7.27 -3.18 -21.63
CA ASP A 543 8.69 -2.78 -21.77
C ASP A 543 9.47 -3.02 -20.47
N ILE A 544 8.88 -2.68 -19.31
CA ILE A 544 9.46 -2.96 -17.99
C ILE A 544 9.65 -4.46 -17.80
N ILE A 545 8.60 -5.24 -18.04
CA ILE A 545 8.61 -6.71 -17.90
C ILE A 545 9.66 -7.34 -18.81
N GLN A 546 9.76 -6.91 -20.07
CA GLN A 546 10.80 -7.41 -20.99
C GLN A 546 12.19 -7.17 -20.44
N SER A 547 12.47 -5.97 -19.94
CA SER A 547 13.77 -5.61 -19.38
C SER A 547 14.10 -6.45 -18.15
N LYS A 548 13.17 -6.56 -17.21
CA LYS A 548 13.34 -7.30 -15.95
C LYS A 548 13.45 -8.80 -16.16
N ALA A 549 12.57 -9.37 -16.98
CA ALA A 549 12.58 -10.78 -17.32
C ALA A 549 13.86 -11.20 -18.05
N LYS A 550 14.34 -10.35 -18.97
CA LYS A 550 15.60 -10.61 -19.67
C LYS A 550 16.79 -10.69 -18.71
N GLN A 551 16.86 -9.80 -17.70
CA GLN A 551 17.91 -9.84 -16.66
C GLN A 551 17.85 -11.15 -15.87
N VAL A 552 16.65 -11.57 -15.45
CA VAL A 552 16.44 -12.85 -14.75
C VAL A 552 16.91 -14.03 -15.61
N ILE A 553 16.47 -14.12 -16.87
CA ILE A 553 16.82 -15.21 -17.77
C ILE A 553 18.33 -15.31 -17.98
N ILE A 554 19.00 -14.18 -18.27
CA ILE A 554 20.44 -14.16 -18.53
C ILE A 554 21.24 -14.58 -17.28
N SER A 555 20.77 -14.23 -16.09
CA SER A 555 21.46 -14.57 -14.82
C SER A 555 21.17 -16.00 -14.35
N SER A 556 20.05 -16.60 -14.75
CA SER A 556 19.59 -17.88 -14.23
C SER A 556 19.71 -19.07 -15.19
N SER A 557 20.05 -18.87 -16.47
CA SER A 557 20.10 -19.93 -17.48
C SER A 557 21.25 -19.73 -18.46
N GLU A 558 21.63 -20.78 -19.17
CA GLU A 558 22.71 -20.79 -20.16
C GLU A 558 22.32 -21.65 -21.37
N GLY A 559 23.04 -21.50 -22.48
CA GLY A 559 22.94 -22.36 -23.65
C GLY A 559 21.54 -22.39 -24.30
N ASP A 560 21.04 -23.57 -24.57
CA ASP A 560 19.75 -23.76 -25.25
C ASP A 560 18.54 -23.44 -24.32
N GLU A 561 18.68 -23.65 -23.01
CA GLU A 561 17.67 -23.25 -22.05
C GLU A 561 17.46 -21.73 -22.09
N GLN A 562 18.55 -20.95 -22.01
CA GLN A 562 18.49 -19.49 -22.09
C GLN A 562 17.86 -19.03 -23.41
N ARG A 563 18.24 -19.64 -24.54
CA ARG A 563 17.66 -19.32 -25.84
C ARG A 563 16.15 -19.59 -25.86
N GLY A 564 15.72 -20.72 -25.32
CA GLY A 564 14.31 -21.10 -25.22
C GLY A 564 13.50 -20.12 -24.41
N LEU A 565 14.01 -19.71 -23.21
CA LEU A 565 13.37 -18.73 -22.33
C LEU A 565 13.30 -17.33 -22.98
N LEU A 566 14.36 -16.88 -23.68
CA LEU A 566 14.35 -15.61 -24.41
C LEU A 566 13.38 -15.62 -25.59
N MET A 567 13.22 -16.75 -26.28
CA MET A 567 12.20 -16.89 -27.33
C MET A 567 10.79 -16.86 -26.73
N GLY A 568 10.58 -17.51 -25.58
CA GLY A 568 9.33 -17.45 -24.83
C GLY A 568 8.99 -16.03 -24.39
N LEU A 569 9.96 -15.30 -23.85
CA LEU A 569 9.79 -13.89 -23.48
C LEU A 569 9.32 -13.06 -24.68
N LYS A 570 10.00 -13.18 -25.83
CA LYS A 570 9.60 -12.48 -27.07
C LYS A 570 8.19 -12.85 -27.52
N ARG A 571 7.81 -14.14 -27.41
CA ARG A 571 6.48 -14.66 -27.78
C ARG A 571 5.40 -14.07 -26.86
N PHE A 572 5.60 -14.10 -25.55
CA PHE A 572 4.61 -13.69 -24.56
C PHE A 572 4.49 -12.17 -24.37
N THR A 573 5.44 -11.39 -24.87
CA THR A 573 5.41 -9.93 -24.83
C THR A 573 5.13 -9.28 -26.18
N LYS A 574 4.58 -10.07 -27.14
CA LYS A 574 4.31 -9.60 -28.49
C LYS A 574 3.07 -8.72 -28.54
N TYR A 575 3.23 -7.52 -29.11
CA TYR A 575 2.13 -6.69 -29.59
C TYR A 575 1.81 -6.99 -31.05
N TYR A 576 0.54 -6.96 -31.41
CA TYR A 576 0.08 -7.06 -32.78
C TYR A 576 -0.20 -5.66 -33.36
N GLU A 577 -0.86 -4.79 -32.57
CA GLU A 577 -1.16 -3.41 -32.93
C GLU A 577 -0.53 -2.48 -31.88
N PHE A 578 0.50 -1.73 -32.28
CA PHE A 578 1.20 -0.84 -31.38
C PHE A 578 0.41 0.45 -31.13
N PRO A 579 0.16 0.83 -29.86
CA PRO A 579 -0.47 2.10 -29.56
C PRO A 579 0.48 3.28 -29.86
N ASN A 580 -0.03 4.37 -30.43
CA ASN A 580 0.71 5.59 -30.54
C ASN A 580 0.75 6.32 -29.17
N THR A 581 1.77 6.02 -28.37
CA THR A 581 1.86 6.52 -26.99
C THR A 581 1.97 8.04 -26.91
N ILE A 582 2.56 8.71 -27.90
CA ILE A 582 2.64 10.16 -27.97
C ILE A 582 1.24 10.76 -28.16
N GLU A 583 0.45 10.21 -29.07
CA GLU A 583 -0.92 10.64 -29.30
C GLU A 583 -1.81 10.39 -28.08
N LEU A 584 -1.67 9.22 -27.43
CA LEU A 584 -2.41 8.91 -26.20
C LEU A 584 -2.11 9.95 -25.11
N LYS A 585 -0.83 10.25 -24.84
CA LYS A 585 -0.41 11.24 -23.85
C LYS A 585 -0.96 12.64 -24.19
N ASN A 586 -0.85 13.07 -25.43
CA ASN A 586 -1.39 14.36 -25.86
C ASN A 586 -2.90 14.48 -25.61
N LYS A 587 -3.68 13.46 -25.95
CA LYS A 587 -5.15 13.46 -25.75
C LYS A 587 -5.55 13.42 -24.27
N ILE A 588 -4.82 12.69 -23.42
CA ILE A 588 -5.02 12.70 -21.97
C ILE A 588 -4.76 14.12 -21.44
N ALA A 589 -3.63 14.72 -21.82
CA ALA A 589 -3.22 16.05 -21.36
C ALA A 589 -4.19 17.16 -21.83
N GLU A 590 -4.79 17.03 -23.01
CA GLU A 590 -5.83 17.95 -23.49
C GLU A 590 -7.07 17.95 -22.58
N THR A 591 -7.48 16.79 -22.08
CA THR A 591 -8.58 16.71 -21.12
C THR A 591 -8.17 17.33 -19.78
N LEU A 592 -6.99 17.00 -19.27
CA LEU A 592 -6.48 17.60 -18.03
C LEU A 592 -6.40 19.14 -18.13
N LYS A 593 -5.98 19.64 -19.28
CA LYS A 593 -5.97 21.09 -19.58
C LYS A 593 -7.37 21.70 -19.51
N SER A 594 -8.37 21.07 -20.12
CA SER A 594 -9.73 21.59 -20.15
C SER A 594 -10.41 21.56 -18.79
N GLU A 595 -10.19 20.49 -17.99
CA GLU A 595 -10.75 20.33 -16.65
C GLU A 595 -9.99 21.12 -15.58
N ASN A 596 -8.78 21.56 -15.89
CA ASN A 596 -7.89 22.31 -14.99
C ASN A 596 -7.59 21.60 -13.65
N LYS A 597 -7.68 20.29 -13.62
CA LYS A 597 -7.42 19.42 -12.46
C LYS A 597 -7.35 17.96 -12.89
N TYR A 598 -6.91 17.08 -11.98
CA TYR A 598 -7.11 15.64 -12.12
C TYR A 598 -8.61 15.31 -12.06
N CYS A 599 -9.10 14.50 -13.00
CA CYS A 599 -10.56 14.30 -13.22
C CYS A 599 -10.94 12.84 -13.57
N PHE A 600 -10.08 11.85 -13.29
CA PHE A 600 -10.30 10.46 -13.69
C PHE A 600 -10.60 9.52 -12.51
#